data_7008ecc10e4708a7c2b4d7e5b6cecf9c
#
_entry.id   7008ecc10e4708a7c2b4d7e5b6cecf9c
#
_cell.length_a   1.000
_cell.length_b   1.000
_cell.length_c   1.000
_cell.angle_alpha   90.00
_cell.angle_beta   90.00
_cell.angle_gamma   90.00
#
_symmetry.space_group_name_H-M   'P 1'
#
loop_
_entity.id
_entity.type
_entity.pdbx_description
1 polymer ?
#
loop_
_entity_poly.entity_id
_entity_poly.type
_entity_poly.pdbx_seq_one_letter_code
_entity_poly.pdbx_strand_id
1 'polypeptide(L)'
;DFGTIPAHSTAYAQWWLQSSLLGHFTDYDVKATHVTSYGNEDLSMLDSVTIHELIHGFTVDDKADSKVRGFLVNDIVDAEDMPDMVYFTNGKQEENVAMASVSMTRNSGMKYSVTIFPSENGWNYGSVPDLTAGRQKLVSVVRQSDGKELPADNFWQTDRTLHDGKDP
;
A
#
# COMPACT_ATOMS: atom_id res chain seq x y z
N ASP A 1 -18.05 -9.22 -8.00
CA ASP A 1 -19.06 -9.59 -7.01
C ASP A 1 -18.37 -10.09 -5.74
N PHE A 2 -18.67 -9.49 -4.60
CA PHE A 2 -18.12 -9.88 -3.29
C PHE A 2 -18.92 -11.00 -2.62
N GLY A 3 -20.04 -11.42 -3.21
CA GLY A 3 -20.96 -12.36 -2.59
C GLY A 3 -21.58 -11.80 -1.30
N THR A 4 -21.88 -12.68 -0.36
CA THR A 4 -22.40 -12.27 0.94
C THR A 4 -21.27 -11.91 1.88
N ILE A 5 -21.26 -10.68 2.36
CA ILE A 5 -20.32 -10.22 3.39
C ILE A 5 -21.01 -10.40 4.75
N PRO A 6 -20.51 -11.28 5.65
CA PRO A 6 -21.09 -11.46 6.97
C PRO A 6 -21.01 -10.19 7.82
N ALA A 7 -21.89 -10.10 8.83
CA ALA A 7 -21.85 -8.98 9.78
C ALA A 7 -20.47 -8.89 10.46
N HIS A 8 -19.98 -7.67 10.67
CA HIS A 8 -18.67 -7.38 11.28
C HIS A 8 -17.48 -7.99 10.53
N SER A 9 -17.62 -8.23 9.22
CA SER A 9 -16.55 -8.73 8.36
C SER A 9 -16.28 -7.77 7.21
N THR A 10 -15.14 -7.95 6.56
CA THR A 10 -14.69 -7.17 5.42
C THR A 10 -14.41 -8.12 4.26
N ALA A 11 -14.74 -7.71 3.06
CA ALA A 11 -14.29 -8.36 1.83
C ALA A 11 -13.48 -7.36 1.00
N TYR A 12 -12.47 -7.85 0.32
CA TYR A 12 -11.73 -7.05 -0.64
C TYR A 12 -11.60 -7.77 -1.98
N ALA A 13 -11.47 -7.00 -3.04
CA ALA A 13 -11.13 -7.51 -4.35
C ALA A 13 -10.02 -6.64 -4.94
N GLN A 14 -9.21 -7.26 -5.78
CA GLN A 14 -8.09 -6.61 -6.43
C GLN A 14 -8.15 -6.92 -7.93
N TRP A 15 -7.97 -5.90 -8.75
CA TRP A 15 -7.85 -6.04 -10.20
C TRP A 15 -6.48 -5.53 -10.62
N TRP A 16 -5.84 -6.27 -11.49
CA TRP A 16 -4.62 -5.83 -12.14
C TRP A 16 -5.00 -5.30 -13.52
N LEU A 17 -4.71 -4.03 -13.74
CA LEU A 17 -4.95 -3.39 -15.03
C LEU A 17 -3.59 -3.16 -15.71
N GLN A 18 -3.55 -3.43 -17.01
CA GLN A 18 -2.41 -3.10 -17.85
C GLN A 18 -2.84 -2.06 -18.86
N SER A 19 -2.22 -0.88 -18.80
CA SER A 19 -2.44 0.16 -19.79
C SER A 19 -1.46 0.00 -20.94
N SER A 20 -1.93 0.21 -22.16
CA SER A 20 -1.07 0.30 -23.36
C SER A 20 -0.42 1.66 -23.54
N LEU A 21 -0.85 2.65 -22.75
CA LEU A 21 -0.32 4.00 -22.75
C LEU A 21 0.28 4.31 -21.38
N LEU A 22 1.41 4.98 -21.39
CA LEU A 22 1.98 5.57 -20.20
C LEU A 22 1.15 6.78 -19.80
N GLY A 23 0.70 6.85 -18.54
CA GLY A 23 -0.12 7.96 -18.07
C GLY A 23 -0.33 7.93 -16.57
N HIS A 24 -0.59 9.08 -16.01
CA HIS A 24 -1.05 9.25 -14.65
C HIS A 24 -2.59 9.32 -14.68
N PHE A 25 -3.26 8.42 -13.99
CA PHE A 25 -4.72 8.41 -13.86
C PHE A 25 -5.08 9.24 -12.63
N THR A 26 -5.71 10.38 -12.85
CA THR A 26 -6.03 11.36 -11.80
C THR A 26 -7.49 11.33 -11.38
N ASP A 27 -8.32 10.51 -12.04
CA ASP A 27 -9.74 10.45 -11.77
C ASP A 27 -10.25 9.00 -11.91
N TYR A 28 -11.02 8.56 -10.92
CA TYR A 28 -11.59 7.22 -10.84
C TYR A 28 -13.06 7.32 -10.50
N ASP A 29 -13.90 6.66 -11.26
CA ASP A 29 -15.31 6.50 -10.95
C ASP A 29 -15.58 5.07 -10.47
N VAL A 30 -16.13 4.93 -9.27
CA VAL A 30 -16.46 3.64 -8.66
C VAL A 30 -17.94 3.62 -8.32
N LYS A 31 -18.65 2.68 -8.92
CA LYS A 31 -20.04 2.39 -8.56
C LYS A 31 -20.10 1.12 -7.73
N ALA A 32 -20.49 1.24 -6.48
CA ALA A 32 -20.83 0.11 -5.61
C ALA A 32 -22.35 -0.06 -5.58
N THR A 33 -22.82 -1.31 -5.66
CA THR A 33 -24.25 -1.64 -5.60
C THR A 33 -24.45 -2.75 -4.58
N HIS A 34 -25.30 -2.51 -3.59
CA HIS A 34 -25.77 -3.54 -2.68
C HIS A 34 -27.08 -4.11 -3.21
N VAL A 35 -27.09 -5.41 -3.44
CA VAL A 35 -28.30 -6.12 -3.88
C VAL A 35 -28.92 -6.81 -2.68
N THR A 36 -30.09 -6.36 -2.26
CA THR A 36 -30.85 -7.02 -1.20
C THR A 36 -31.43 -8.33 -1.69
N SER A 37 -31.80 -9.24 -0.78
CA SER A 37 -32.50 -10.49 -1.11
C SER A 37 -33.84 -10.29 -1.84
N TYR A 38 -34.38 -9.08 -1.78
CA TYR A 38 -35.63 -8.68 -2.47
C TYR A 38 -35.38 -8.03 -3.82
N GLY A 39 -34.12 -7.79 -4.20
CA GLY A 39 -33.77 -7.15 -5.49
C GLY A 39 -34.11 -5.68 -5.56
N ASN A 40 -34.36 -5.01 -4.43
CA ASN A 40 -34.70 -3.59 -4.38
C ASN A 40 -33.45 -2.76 -4.02
N GLU A 41 -33.00 -1.92 -4.94
CA GLU A 41 -31.83 -1.04 -4.76
C GLU A 41 -32.09 0.06 -3.71
N ASP A 42 -33.35 0.46 -3.50
CA ASP A 42 -33.71 1.47 -2.50
C ASP A 42 -33.53 0.97 -1.07
N LEU A 43 -33.37 -0.33 -0.87
CA LEU A 43 -33.04 -0.94 0.42
C LEU A 43 -31.53 -1.16 0.59
N SER A 44 -30.70 -0.38 -0.08
CA SER A 44 -29.27 -0.45 0.07
C SER A 44 -28.83 -0.12 1.50
N MET A 45 -27.91 -0.94 2.03
CA MET A 45 -27.24 -0.67 3.31
C MET A 45 -25.88 0.04 3.11
N LEU A 46 -25.57 0.47 1.90
CA LEU A 46 -24.38 1.29 1.66
C LEU A 46 -24.64 2.68 2.23
N ASP A 47 -23.79 3.09 3.14
CA ASP A 47 -23.81 4.42 3.72
C ASP A 47 -23.03 5.42 2.86
N SER A 48 -21.79 5.05 2.52
CA SER A 48 -20.92 5.89 1.72
C SER A 48 -19.97 5.08 0.84
N VAL A 49 -19.43 5.73 -0.17
CA VAL A 49 -18.32 5.23 -0.98
C VAL A 49 -17.24 6.31 -0.96
N THR A 50 -16.08 5.96 -0.46
CA THR A 50 -14.91 6.83 -0.45
C THR A 50 -13.84 6.22 -1.35
N ILE A 51 -13.21 7.05 -2.16
CA ILE A 51 -12.14 6.66 -3.08
C ILE A 51 -10.83 7.21 -2.52
N HIS A 52 -9.83 6.36 -2.44
CA HIS A 52 -8.49 6.70 -1.96
C HIS A 52 -7.48 6.41 -3.05
N GLU A 53 -6.47 7.25 -3.18
CA GLU A 53 -5.34 6.98 -4.07
C GLU A 53 -4.43 5.92 -3.45
N LEU A 54 -4.43 4.72 -4.01
CA LEU A 54 -3.64 3.61 -3.51
C LEU A 54 -2.16 3.75 -3.93
N ILE A 55 -1.29 3.87 -2.95
CA ILE A 55 0.17 3.78 -3.15
C ILE A 55 0.61 2.32 -3.13
N HIS A 56 0.25 1.56 -2.07
CA HIS A 56 0.67 0.17 -1.96
C HIS A 56 -0.21 -0.64 -1.02
N GLY A 57 -0.44 -1.92 -1.37
CA GLY A 57 -1.11 -2.88 -0.48
C GLY A 57 -0.10 -3.78 0.22
N PHE A 58 -0.21 -3.94 1.53
CA PHE A 58 0.73 -4.75 2.32
C PHE A 58 0.01 -5.70 3.28
N THR A 59 0.74 -6.61 3.88
CA THR A 59 0.20 -7.56 4.86
C THR A 59 0.76 -7.28 6.24
N VAL A 60 -0.12 -7.14 7.22
CA VAL A 60 0.25 -7.04 8.64
C VAL A 60 0.24 -8.45 9.23
N ASP A 61 1.36 -8.83 9.82
CA ASP A 61 1.50 -10.07 10.55
C ASP A 61 0.88 -9.87 11.95
N ASP A 62 -0.43 -10.06 12.06
CA ASP A 62 -1.09 -10.01 13.36
C ASP A 62 -0.88 -11.36 14.06
N LYS A 63 -0.52 -11.32 15.35
CA LYS A 63 -0.21 -12.50 16.18
C LYS A 63 -1.36 -13.51 16.33
N ALA A 64 -2.52 -13.20 15.79
CA ALA A 64 -3.76 -13.97 15.90
C ALA A 64 -4.10 -14.80 14.66
N ASP A 65 -3.14 -15.32 13.91
CA ASP A 65 -3.35 -16.21 12.74
C ASP A 65 -4.12 -15.61 11.55
N SER A 66 -4.55 -14.38 11.61
CA SER A 66 -5.21 -13.70 10.49
C SER A 66 -4.28 -12.67 9.85
N LYS A 67 -3.93 -12.89 8.60
CA LYS A 67 -3.24 -11.89 7.80
C LYS A 67 -4.18 -10.72 7.55
N VAL A 68 -3.94 -9.61 8.21
CA VAL A 68 -4.67 -8.36 7.96
C VAL A 68 -4.06 -7.68 6.76
N ARG A 69 -4.88 -7.32 5.79
CA ARG A 69 -4.45 -6.51 4.64
C ARG A 69 -4.48 -5.05 5.04
N GLY A 70 -3.40 -4.33 4.76
CA GLY A 70 -3.30 -2.89 4.87
C GLY A 70 -3.21 -2.25 3.50
N PHE A 71 -3.69 -1.02 3.40
CA PHE A 71 -3.63 -0.19 2.21
C PHE A 71 -3.01 1.15 2.58
N LEU A 72 -1.84 1.39 2.01
CA LEU A 72 -1.13 2.65 2.13
C LEU A 72 -1.65 3.57 1.03
N VAL A 73 -2.16 4.72 1.40
CA VAL A 73 -2.83 5.63 0.48
C VAL A 73 -2.32 7.06 0.63
N ASN A 74 -2.58 7.87 -0.38
CA ASN A 74 -2.42 9.31 -0.39
C ASN A 74 -3.82 9.93 -0.39
N ASP A 75 -4.24 10.47 0.73
CA ASP A 75 -5.54 11.13 0.90
C ASP A 75 -5.41 12.65 0.91
N ILE A 76 -4.23 13.17 1.24
CA ILE A 76 -3.95 14.59 1.21
C ILE A 76 -3.37 14.94 -0.16
N VAL A 77 -4.15 15.65 -0.95
CA VAL A 77 -3.70 16.09 -2.27
C VAL A 77 -2.60 17.13 -2.09
N ASP A 78 -1.38 16.73 -2.28
CA ASP A 78 -0.21 17.61 -2.28
C ASP A 78 0.66 17.39 -3.52
N ALA A 79 1.75 18.15 -3.63
CA ALA A 79 2.63 18.08 -4.79
C ALA A 79 3.61 16.89 -4.74
N GLU A 80 3.65 16.15 -3.64
CA GLU A 80 4.66 15.13 -3.40
C GLU A 80 4.16 13.71 -3.66
N ASP A 81 2.83 13.51 -3.73
CA ASP A 81 2.17 12.21 -3.93
C ASP A 81 2.69 11.13 -2.95
N MET A 82 2.93 11.54 -1.70
CA MET A 82 3.47 10.66 -0.67
C MET A 82 2.34 10.05 0.17
N PRO A 83 2.52 8.82 0.68
CA PRO A 83 1.50 8.20 1.51
C PRO A 83 1.35 8.93 2.84
N ASP A 84 0.12 9.16 3.23
CA ASP A 84 -0.24 9.85 4.47
C ASP A 84 -1.17 9.07 5.39
N MET A 85 -1.87 8.04 4.86
CA MET A 85 -2.82 7.23 5.63
C MET A 85 -2.67 5.74 5.37
N VAL A 86 -3.07 4.93 6.36
CA VAL A 86 -3.19 3.47 6.26
C VAL A 86 -4.60 3.05 6.65
N TYR A 87 -5.22 2.24 5.80
CA TYR A 87 -6.51 1.58 6.05
C TYR A 87 -6.32 0.07 6.21
N PHE A 88 -7.20 -0.59 6.98
CA PHE A 88 -7.09 -2.02 7.27
C PHE A 88 -8.38 -2.77 6.98
N THR A 89 -8.26 -4.02 6.52
CA THR A 89 -9.42 -4.88 6.24
C THR A 89 -10.09 -5.45 7.49
N ASN A 90 -9.53 -5.29 8.67
CA ASN A 90 -10.08 -5.81 9.92
C ASN A 90 -10.95 -4.83 10.69
N GLY A 91 -11.30 -3.69 10.08
CA GLY A 91 -12.09 -2.63 10.71
C GLY A 91 -11.36 -1.86 11.80
N LYS A 92 -10.03 -2.00 11.90
CA LYS A 92 -9.24 -1.07 12.71
C LYS A 92 -9.40 0.33 12.16
N GLN A 93 -9.28 1.31 13.06
CA GLN A 93 -9.26 2.70 12.68
C GLN A 93 -8.08 2.95 11.74
N GLU A 94 -8.28 3.84 10.78
CA GLU A 94 -7.20 4.38 9.95
C GLU A 94 -6.13 5.04 10.80
N GLU A 95 -4.89 4.96 10.37
CA GLU A 95 -3.74 5.53 11.08
C GLU A 95 -2.93 6.43 10.14
N ASN A 96 -2.45 7.54 10.68
CA ASN A 96 -1.56 8.45 9.94
C ASN A 96 -0.21 7.79 9.68
N VAL A 97 0.40 8.15 8.57
CA VAL A 97 1.73 7.74 8.18
C VAL A 97 2.68 8.93 8.24
N ALA A 98 3.73 8.79 9.03
CA ALA A 98 4.77 9.80 9.12
C ALA A 98 5.91 9.48 8.14
N MET A 99 6.59 10.50 7.65
CA MET A 99 7.76 10.33 6.80
C MET A 99 8.99 10.01 7.63
N ALA A 100 9.68 8.92 7.33
CA ALA A 100 10.93 8.54 7.94
C ALA A 100 12.13 9.04 7.13
N SER A 101 13.18 9.41 7.81
CA SER A 101 14.49 9.56 7.16
C SER A 101 15.12 8.20 6.94
N VAL A 102 15.64 7.96 5.74
CA VAL A 102 16.20 6.67 5.37
C VAL A 102 17.60 6.85 4.79
N SER A 103 18.50 5.96 5.15
CA SER A 103 19.83 5.88 4.52
C SER A 103 20.10 4.47 4.03
N MET A 104 20.75 4.35 2.87
CA MET A 104 21.16 3.07 2.31
C MET A 104 22.65 3.03 2.04
N THR A 105 23.27 1.93 2.41
CA THR A 105 24.69 1.69 2.20
C THR A 105 24.92 0.34 1.52
N ARG A 106 25.73 0.34 0.49
CA ARG A 106 26.17 -0.92 -0.14
C ARG A 106 27.22 -1.58 0.74
N ASN A 107 27.01 -2.84 1.09
CA ASN A 107 27.97 -3.62 1.87
C ASN A 107 28.97 -4.34 0.96
N SER A 108 28.61 -5.56 0.53
CA SER A 108 29.44 -6.38 -0.36
C SER A 108 28.58 -7.10 -1.39
N GLY A 109 29.06 -7.22 -2.59
CA GLY A 109 28.33 -7.89 -3.67
C GLY A 109 27.01 -7.17 -3.96
N MET A 110 25.88 -7.89 -3.83
CA MET A 110 24.52 -7.39 -4.04
C MET A 110 23.75 -7.20 -2.72
N LYS A 111 24.47 -6.96 -1.62
CA LYS A 111 23.87 -6.71 -0.31
C LYS A 111 23.94 -5.25 0.07
N TYR A 112 22.85 -4.75 0.61
CA TYR A 112 22.70 -3.38 1.07
C TYR A 112 22.18 -3.38 2.49
N SER A 113 22.55 -2.39 3.27
CA SER A 113 21.95 -2.08 4.56
C SER A 113 21.11 -0.83 4.45
N VAL A 114 19.89 -0.90 4.93
CA VAL A 114 18.98 0.24 5.01
C VAL A 114 18.76 0.55 6.48
N THR A 115 18.95 1.81 6.85
CA THR A 115 18.65 2.30 8.20
C THR A 115 17.50 3.27 8.09
N ILE A 116 16.43 2.99 8.83
CA ILE A 116 15.23 3.81 8.89
C ILE A 116 15.24 4.55 10.22
N PHE A 117 15.05 5.85 10.17
CA PHE A 117 14.94 6.74 11.33
C PHE A 117 13.49 7.24 11.38
N PRO A 118 12.60 6.57 12.15
CA PRO A 118 11.22 6.99 12.29
C PRO A 118 11.16 8.42 12.85
N SER A 119 10.27 9.23 12.33
CA SER A 119 10.03 10.59 12.85
C SER A 119 9.06 10.58 14.02
N GLU A 120 8.15 9.62 14.04
CA GLU A 120 7.09 9.48 15.04
C GLU A 120 6.86 8.01 15.43
N ASN A 121 6.12 7.79 16.49
CA ASN A 121 5.60 6.47 16.83
C ASN A 121 4.46 6.11 15.88
N GLY A 122 4.35 4.83 15.51
CA GLY A 122 3.30 4.33 14.61
C GLY A 122 3.84 4.01 13.22
N TRP A 123 3.04 4.26 12.20
CA TRP A 123 3.38 3.96 10.82
C TRP A 123 4.33 5.01 10.27
N ASN A 124 5.39 4.53 9.65
CA ASN A 124 6.38 5.38 9.01
C ASN A 124 6.67 4.84 7.61
N TYR A 125 6.63 5.73 6.65
CA TYR A 125 7.04 5.47 5.28
C TYR A 125 8.43 6.06 5.02
N GLY A 126 9.26 5.33 4.31
CA GLY A 126 10.56 5.82 3.90
C GLY A 126 10.98 5.26 2.55
N SER A 127 11.56 6.09 1.73
CA SER A 127 12.07 5.73 0.43
C SER A 127 13.53 6.12 0.28
N VAL A 128 14.25 5.40 -0.58
CA VAL A 128 15.64 5.70 -0.95
C VAL A 128 15.83 5.47 -2.43
N PRO A 129 16.70 6.25 -3.09
CA PRO A 129 17.07 5.99 -4.47
C PRO A 129 17.69 4.60 -4.62
N ASP A 130 17.32 3.90 -5.68
CA ASP A 130 17.96 2.64 -6.04
C ASP A 130 19.41 2.90 -6.53
N LEU A 131 20.39 2.48 -5.73
CA LEU A 131 21.81 2.61 -6.07
C LEU A 131 22.24 1.81 -7.31
N THR A 132 21.37 0.92 -7.79
CA THR A 132 21.59 0.11 -8.98
C THR A 132 21.02 0.72 -10.24
N ALA A 133 20.23 1.78 -10.13
CA ALA A 133 19.48 2.41 -11.21
C ALA A 133 18.65 1.38 -12.02
N GLY A 134 17.86 0.56 -11.32
CA GLY A 134 16.98 -0.45 -11.90
C GLY A 134 17.66 -1.72 -12.41
N ARG A 135 18.99 -1.84 -12.30
CA ARG A 135 19.73 -2.99 -12.83
C ARG A 135 19.66 -4.25 -11.97
N GLN A 136 19.22 -4.15 -10.74
CA GLN A 136 19.08 -5.27 -9.83
C GLN A 136 17.68 -5.28 -9.23
N LYS A 137 17.09 -6.46 -9.11
CA LYS A 137 15.80 -6.65 -8.48
C LYS A 137 15.98 -6.90 -7.00
N LEU A 138 15.17 -6.25 -6.17
CA LEU A 138 15.06 -6.54 -4.75
C LEU A 138 14.44 -7.93 -4.56
N VAL A 139 15.12 -8.80 -3.80
CA VAL A 139 14.74 -10.21 -3.62
C VAL A 139 14.15 -10.44 -2.24
N SER A 140 14.80 -9.91 -1.20
CA SER A 140 14.35 -10.07 0.18
C SER A 140 14.90 -8.96 1.06
N VAL A 141 14.20 -8.70 2.14
CA VAL A 141 14.61 -7.76 3.19
C VAL A 141 14.55 -8.48 4.53
N VAL A 142 15.63 -8.41 5.28
CA VAL A 142 15.74 -9.02 6.62
C VAL A 142 15.97 -7.93 7.66
N ARG A 143 15.13 -7.90 8.68
CA ARG A 143 15.29 -7.00 9.80
C ARG A 143 16.45 -7.48 10.69
N GLN A 144 17.47 -6.64 10.85
CA GLN A 144 18.71 -7.05 11.53
C GLN A 144 18.53 -7.27 13.04
N SER A 145 17.58 -6.61 13.68
CA SER A 145 17.37 -6.69 15.14
C SER A 145 16.95 -8.08 15.62
N ASP A 146 16.24 -8.85 14.81
CA ASP A 146 15.69 -10.15 15.18
C ASP A 146 15.85 -11.23 14.07
N GLY A 147 16.47 -10.89 12.96
CA GLY A 147 16.66 -11.78 11.82
C GLY A 147 15.37 -12.13 11.06
N LYS A 148 14.26 -11.44 11.33
CA LYS A 148 12.99 -11.71 10.65
C LYS A 148 13.04 -11.22 9.21
N GLU A 149 12.71 -12.11 8.26
CA GLU A 149 12.46 -11.74 6.88
C GLU A 149 11.11 -11.03 6.79
N LEU A 150 11.09 -9.88 6.13
CA LEU A 150 9.86 -9.12 5.94
C LEU A 150 8.98 -9.78 4.86
N PRO A 151 7.65 -9.71 4.99
CA PRO A 151 6.75 -10.09 3.91
C PRO A 151 7.08 -9.35 2.61
N ALA A 152 6.94 -10.04 1.48
CA ALA A 152 7.34 -9.50 0.18
C ALA A 152 6.55 -8.27 -0.26
N ASP A 153 5.38 -8.05 0.31
CA ASP A 153 4.53 -6.89 0.07
C ASP A 153 4.77 -5.74 1.07
N ASN A 154 5.71 -5.87 2.01
CA ASN A 154 6.07 -4.80 2.94
C ASN A 154 7.28 -3.98 2.47
N PHE A 155 7.79 -4.29 1.32
CA PHE A 155 8.83 -3.53 0.64
C PHE A 155 8.67 -3.70 -0.87
N TRP A 156 8.95 -2.66 -1.61
CA TRP A 156 8.85 -2.72 -3.07
C TRP A 156 9.89 -1.82 -3.72
N GLN A 157 10.09 -2.08 -4.97
CA GLN A 157 10.97 -1.30 -5.84
C GLN A 157 10.15 -0.80 -7.01
N THR A 158 10.21 0.48 -7.25
CA THR A 158 9.51 1.12 -8.35
C THR A 158 10.50 1.53 -9.43
N ASP A 159 10.04 1.60 -10.68
CA ASP A 159 10.80 2.15 -11.79
C ASP A 159 9.95 3.23 -12.46
N ARG A 160 10.33 4.47 -12.20
CA ARG A 160 9.73 5.64 -12.83
C ARG A 160 10.65 6.29 -13.86
N THR A 161 11.65 5.60 -14.33
CA THR A 161 12.50 6.11 -15.42
C THR A 161 11.69 6.42 -16.68
N LEU A 162 10.55 5.78 -16.84
CA LEU A 162 9.57 6.06 -17.89
C LEU A 162 8.79 7.37 -17.68
N HIS A 163 8.87 7.99 -16.52
CA HIS A 163 8.22 9.26 -16.17
C HIS A 163 9.23 10.38 -16.01
N ASP A 164 9.91 10.77 -17.09
CA ASP A 164 10.89 11.85 -17.09
C ASP A 164 12.04 11.69 -16.08
N GLY A 165 12.36 10.45 -15.72
CA GLY A 165 13.41 10.14 -14.76
C GLY A 165 13.05 10.49 -13.31
N LYS A 166 11.79 10.71 -13.02
CA LYS A 166 11.31 10.88 -11.65
C LYS A 166 10.90 9.54 -11.06
N ASP A 167 11.45 9.22 -9.92
CA ASP A 167 10.98 8.09 -9.12
C ASP A 167 9.66 8.40 -8.42
N PRO A 168 8.86 7.38 -8.17
CA PRO A 168 7.68 7.48 -7.32
C PRO A 168 8.07 7.81 -5.91
#